data_3442b7c2fea8520571717cfa2aa3fc1c
#
_entry.id   3442b7c2fea8520571717cfa2aa3fc1c
#
_cell.length_a   1.000
_cell.length_b   1.000
_cell.length_c   1.000
_cell.angle_alpha   90.00
_cell.angle_beta   90.00
_cell.angle_gamma   90.00
#
_symmetry.space_group_name_H-M   'P 1'
#
loop_
_entity.id
_entity.type
_entity.pdbx_description
1 polymer ?
#
loop_
_entity_poly.entity_id
_entity_poly.type
_entity_poly.pdbx_seq_one_letter_code
_entity_poly.pdbx_strand_id
1 'polypeptide(L)'
;MQTGAITSYIDVAQLTLYAFWVFFAGLIYYLHRENKREGYPLIDERVGQAKVEGFPFVPGPKGFLQSDGSVVLVPRAEPADVVNGRPIAAWPGAPLAPKGDPMLSGMGPGAWAQHRADVPDHCFDDHGPKIVPLRTVPDFFLAWEDPKVLGMAVLGLDGVQAGTVVDAWIDRSEVVIRYLEVELAPPAGTGRVLLPMNFMTMKPKLRQVRTNTILAEQFAAVPKTRDNETVTMLEEEKIMAYYGGGLMYATARRQEPLL
;
A
#
# COMPACT_ATOMS: atom_id res chain seq x y z
N MET A 1 3.51 -45.83 -45.47
CA MET A 1 4.15 -44.62 -44.85
C MET A 1 3.25 -44.20 -43.71
N GLN A 2 3.78 -44.08 -42.50
CA GLN A 2 2.98 -43.54 -41.38
C GLN A 2 2.70 -42.06 -41.69
N THR A 3 1.46 -41.67 -41.49
CA THR A 3 1.01 -40.29 -41.73
C THR A 3 1.78 -39.36 -40.77
N GLY A 4 2.56 -38.39 -41.32
CA GLY A 4 3.34 -37.45 -40.51
C GLY A 4 4.83 -37.77 -40.35
N ALA A 5 5.33 -38.86 -40.89
CA ALA A 5 6.75 -39.19 -40.87
C ALA A 5 7.53 -38.27 -41.84
N ILE A 6 8.56 -37.58 -41.32
CA ILE A 6 9.52 -36.72 -42.10
C ILE A 6 10.71 -37.57 -42.49
N THR A 7 11.23 -38.37 -41.56
CA THR A 7 12.29 -39.36 -41.78
C THR A 7 11.91 -40.65 -41.05
N SER A 8 12.75 -41.71 -41.17
CA SER A 8 12.54 -42.96 -40.38
C SER A 8 12.66 -42.76 -38.87
N TYR A 9 13.17 -41.62 -38.41
CA TYR A 9 13.45 -41.33 -36.98
C TYR A 9 12.75 -40.09 -36.45
N ILE A 10 12.21 -39.25 -37.32
CA ILE A 10 11.60 -37.94 -36.94
C ILE A 10 10.23 -37.83 -37.60
N ASP A 11 9.24 -37.54 -36.79
CA ASP A 11 7.88 -37.21 -37.24
C ASP A 11 7.52 -35.76 -36.94
N VAL A 12 6.40 -35.28 -37.48
CA VAL A 12 5.92 -33.90 -37.29
C VAL A 12 5.63 -33.62 -35.81
N ALA A 13 5.11 -34.58 -35.07
CA ALA A 13 4.79 -34.39 -33.65
C ALA A 13 6.05 -34.17 -32.82
N GLN A 14 7.11 -34.93 -33.09
CA GLN A 14 8.41 -34.81 -32.45
C GLN A 14 9.08 -33.44 -32.78
N LEU A 15 9.01 -33.03 -34.05
CA LEU A 15 9.55 -31.71 -34.46
C LEU A 15 8.79 -30.56 -33.75
N THR A 16 7.47 -30.65 -33.69
CA THR A 16 6.64 -29.68 -32.99
C THR A 16 6.98 -29.63 -31.50
N LEU A 17 7.19 -30.77 -30.86
CA LEU A 17 7.62 -30.87 -29.47
C LEU A 17 8.97 -30.18 -29.24
N TYR A 18 9.95 -30.41 -30.12
CA TYR A 18 11.24 -29.74 -30.01
C TYR A 18 11.14 -28.21 -30.23
N ALA A 19 10.36 -27.78 -31.20
CA ALA A 19 10.09 -26.37 -31.45
C ALA A 19 9.43 -25.72 -30.21
N PHE A 20 8.48 -26.40 -29.59
CA PHE A 20 7.87 -25.96 -28.33
C PHE A 20 8.91 -25.77 -27.20
N TRP A 21 9.80 -26.76 -27.01
CA TRP A 21 10.80 -26.67 -25.94
C TRP A 21 11.80 -25.54 -26.16
N VAL A 22 12.22 -25.31 -27.41
CA VAL A 22 13.09 -24.17 -27.76
C VAL A 22 12.37 -22.83 -27.50
N PHE A 23 11.12 -22.72 -27.94
CA PHE A 23 10.29 -21.54 -27.66
C PHE A 23 10.13 -21.33 -26.16
N PHE A 24 9.78 -22.38 -25.40
CA PHE A 24 9.55 -22.31 -23.98
C PHE A 24 10.79 -21.91 -23.19
N ALA A 25 11.96 -22.47 -23.52
CA ALA A 25 13.22 -22.05 -22.93
C ALA A 25 13.52 -20.57 -23.21
N GLY A 26 13.30 -20.11 -24.46
CA GLY A 26 13.43 -18.70 -24.83
C GLY A 26 12.46 -17.79 -24.08
N LEU A 27 11.21 -18.24 -23.91
CA LEU A 27 10.21 -17.51 -23.15
C LEU A 27 10.60 -17.37 -21.66
N ILE A 28 11.04 -18.45 -21.03
CA ILE A 28 11.50 -18.41 -19.62
C ILE A 28 12.69 -17.45 -19.48
N TYR A 29 13.67 -17.55 -20.39
CA TYR A 29 14.81 -16.62 -20.39
C TYR A 29 14.36 -15.17 -20.53
N TYR A 30 13.46 -14.89 -21.47
CA TYR A 30 12.91 -13.55 -21.70
C TYR A 30 12.21 -13.01 -20.47
N LEU A 31 11.27 -13.77 -19.89
CA LEU A 31 10.52 -13.36 -18.72
C LEU A 31 11.44 -13.14 -17.51
N HIS A 32 12.41 -14.03 -17.29
CA HIS A 32 13.36 -13.89 -16.18
C HIS A 32 14.25 -12.64 -16.35
N ARG A 33 14.62 -12.30 -17.58
CA ARG A 33 15.35 -11.07 -17.88
C ARG A 33 14.47 -9.82 -17.67
N GLU A 34 13.22 -9.84 -18.14
CA GLU A 34 12.29 -8.71 -17.99
C GLU A 34 11.95 -8.45 -16.51
N ASN A 35 11.83 -9.48 -15.69
CA ASN A 35 11.60 -9.33 -14.25
C ASN A 35 12.71 -8.57 -13.52
N LYS A 36 13.92 -8.50 -14.09
CA LYS A 36 15.04 -7.76 -13.50
C LYS A 36 15.03 -6.25 -13.79
N ARG A 37 13.98 -5.73 -14.43
CA ARG A 37 13.84 -4.29 -14.63
C ARG A 37 13.55 -3.53 -13.34
N GLU A 38 12.99 -4.21 -12.33
CA GLU A 38 12.69 -3.64 -11.02
C GLU A 38 13.37 -4.45 -9.92
N GLY A 39 13.81 -3.77 -8.84
CA GLY A 39 14.46 -4.40 -7.70
C GLY A 39 15.91 -4.87 -7.93
N TYR A 40 16.54 -4.54 -9.04
CA TYR A 40 17.94 -4.89 -9.33
C TYR A 40 18.77 -3.64 -9.68
N PRO A 41 20.09 -3.68 -9.42
CA PRO A 41 20.88 -4.77 -8.83
C PRO A 41 20.62 -4.95 -7.33
N LEU A 42 20.71 -6.18 -6.84
CA LEU A 42 20.67 -6.48 -5.40
C LEU A 42 21.92 -5.93 -4.71
N ILE A 43 21.76 -5.51 -3.47
CA ILE A 43 22.85 -5.03 -2.63
C ILE A 43 23.17 -6.10 -1.57
N ASP A 44 24.41 -6.59 -1.56
CA ASP A 44 24.89 -7.47 -0.52
C ASP A 44 25.56 -6.64 0.59
N GLU A 45 24.88 -6.53 1.73
CA GLU A 45 25.37 -5.79 2.89
C GLU A 45 26.58 -6.46 3.57
N ARG A 46 26.76 -7.78 3.37
CA ARG A 46 27.87 -8.55 4.00
C ARG A 46 29.21 -8.25 3.37
N VAL A 47 29.23 -7.84 2.10
CA VAL A 47 30.46 -7.63 1.31
C VAL A 47 30.66 -6.14 0.98
N GLY A 48 30.11 -5.24 1.78
CA GLY A 48 30.32 -3.81 1.63
C GLY A 48 29.68 -3.20 0.39
N GLN A 49 28.39 -3.46 0.18
CA GLN A 49 27.58 -2.91 -0.92
C GLN A 49 27.93 -3.43 -2.32
N ALA A 50 28.42 -4.65 -2.43
CA ALA A 50 28.57 -5.27 -3.74
C ALA A 50 27.22 -5.36 -4.45
N LYS A 51 27.16 -4.82 -5.66
CA LYS A 51 25.96 -4.93 -6.52
C LYS A 51 25.95 -6.29 -7.18
N VAL A 52 24.91 -7.08 -6.94
CA VAL A 52 24.75 -8.42 -7.52
C VAL A 52 23.62 -8.40 -8.53
N GLU A 53 23.94 -8.58 -9.82
CA GLU A 53 22.96 -8.67 -10.89
C GLU A 53 22.54 -10.12 -11.18
N GLY A 54 23.50 -11.06 -11.12
CA GLY A 54 23.30 -12.44 -11.52
C GLY A 54 23.05 -12.59 -13.01
N PHE A 55 22.85 -13.85 -13.47
CA PHE A 55 22.49 -14.14 -14.85
C PHE A 55 20.99 -14.43 -14.96
N PRO A 56 20.29 -13.94 -16.00
CA PRO A 56 20.72 -12.96 -17.01
C PRO A 56 20.95 -11.57 -16.40
N PHE A 57 21.79 -10.75 -17.05
CA PHE A 57 22.08 -9.39 -16.59
C PHE A 57 20.84 -8.49 -16.66
N VAL A 58 20.84 -7.41 -15.88
CA VAL A 58 19.78 -6.39 -15.91
C VAL A 58 19.67 -5.81 -17.33
N PRO A 59 18.49 -5.82 -17.94
CA PRO A 59 18.30 -5.31 -19.30
C PRO A 59 18.44 -3.78 -19.34
N GLY A 60 18.83 -3.26 -20.52
CA GLY A 60 18.85 -1.81 -20.75
C GLY A 60 17.45 -1.18 -20.56
N PRO A 61 17.40 0.15 -20.31
CA PRO A 61 16.12 0.84 -20.11
C PRO A 61 15.15 0.67 -21.27
N LYS A 62 13.87 0.46 -20.95
CA LYS A 62 12.74 0.37 -21.89
C LYS A 62 11.70 1.38 -21.49
N GLY A 63 11.11 2.08 -22.47
CA GLY A 63 10.04 3.06 -22.22
C GLY A 63 8.69 2.39 -22.04
N PHE A 64 7.97 2.79 -20.99
CA PHE A 64 6.60 2.39 -20.73
C PHE A 64 5.70 3.61 -20.78
N LEU A 65 4.69 3.58 -21.65
CA LEU A 65 3.69 4.62 -21.76
C LEU A 65 2.74 4.52 -20.56
N GLN A 66 2.58 5.62 -19.81
CA GLN A 66 1.65 5.72 -18.70
C GLN A 66 0.26 6.16 -19.18
N SER A 67 -0.74 6.05 -18.32
CA SER A 67 -2.13 6.47 -18.61
C SER A 67 -2.27 7.98 -18.86
N ASP A 68 -1.37 8.79 -18.30
CA ASP A 68 -1.31 10.24 -18.49
C ASP A 68 -0.56 10.66 -19.77
N GLY A 69 -0.10 9.71 -20.59
CA GLY A 69 0.68 9.94 -21.80
C GLY A 69 2.17 10.16 -21.57
N SER A 70 2.65 10.15 -20.34
CA SER A 70 4.09 10.21 -20.05
C SER A 70 4.79 8.89 -20.34
N VAL A 71 6.11 8.94 -20.55
CA VAL A 71 6.94 7.74 -20.78
C VAL A 71 7.92 7.58 -19.64
N VAL A 72 7.81 6.47 -18.94
CA VAL A 72 8.74 6.09 -17.87
C VAL A 72 9.75 5.08 -18.36
N LEU A 73 11.04 5.36 -18.18
CA LEU A 73 12.13 4.43 -18.52
C LEU A 73 12.40 3.51 -17.32
N VAL A 74 12.46 2.19 -17.56
CA VAL A 74 12.74 1.17 -16.52
C VAL A 74 13.78 0.16 -17.07
N PRO A 75 14.84 -0.17 -16.31
CA PRO A 75 15.20 0.30 -14.99
C PRO A 75 15.66 1.76 -14.97
N ARG A 76 15.38 2.43 -13.86
CA ARG A 76 15.83 3.81 -13.61
C ARG A 76 16.46 3.87 -12.21
N ALA A 77 17.30 4.87 -11.99
CA ALA A 77 17.75 5.19 -10.64
C ALA A 77 16.56 5.72 -9.84
N GLU A 78 16.21 5.04 -8.77
CA GLU A 78 15.20 5.50 -7.82
C GLU A 78 15.88 6.25 -6.68
N PRO A 79 15.27 7.32 -6.15
CA PRO A 79 15.76 7.95 -4.95
C PRO A 79 15.75 6.96 -3.79
N ALA A 80 16.78 6.99 -2.97
CA ALA A 80 16.86 6.13 -1.80
C ALA A 80 15.80 6.51 -0.76
N ASP A 81 15.14 5.52 -0.19
CA ASP A 81 14.22 5.73 0.94
C ASP A 81 14.94 6.32 2.14
N VAL A 82 14.26 7.21 2.85
CA VAL A 82 14.76 7.76 4.12
C VAL A 82 14.48 6.75 5.22
N VAL A 83 15.54 6.19 5.79
CA VAL A 83 15.47 5.24 6.90
C VAL A 83 15.53 5.96 8.25
N ASN A 84 14.37 6.18 8.88
CA ASN A 84 14.26 6.79 10.20
C ASN A 84 14.47 5.78 11.34
N GLY A 85 15.54 5.01 11.26
CA GLY A 85 15.87 3.97 12.22
C GLY A 85 17.35 3.95 12.59
N ARG A 86 17.67 3.20 13.63
CA ARG A 86 19.04 2.88 14.02
C ARG A 86 19.15 1.36 14.22
N PRO A 87 20.24 0.73 13.80
CA PRO A 87 20.49 -0.67 14.14
C PRO A 87 20.57 -0.84 15.67
N ILE A 88 19.96 -1.90 16.19
CA ILE A 88 20.04 -2.24 17.63
C ILE A 88 21.36 -2.93 17.98
N ALA A 89 22.08 -3.45 16.98
CA ALA A 89 23.34 -4.13 17.10
C ALA A 89 24.26 -3.86 15.91
N ALA A 90 25.54 -4.24 16.02
CA ALA A 90 26.58 -3.89 15.04
C ALA A 90 26.71 -4.88 13.88
N TRP A 91 25.93 -5.98 13.82
CA TRP A 91 26.03 -6.93 12.72
C TRP A 91 25.16 -6.51 11.52
N PRO A 92 25.55 -6.83 10.29
CA PRO A 92 24.71 -6.59 9.09
C PRO A 92 23.37 -7.31 9.20
N GLY A 93 22.27 -6.60 8.85
CA GLY A 93 20.91 -7.13 8.97
C GLY A 93 20.35 -7.10 10.39
N ALA A 94 21.00 -6.41 11.34
CA ALA A 94 20.45 -6.20 12.67
C ALA A 94 19.09 -5.47 12.58
N PRO A 95 18.10 -5.81 13.43
CA PRO A 95 16.83 -5.11 13.49
C PRO A 95 17.03 -3.60 13.71
N LEU A 96 16.13 -2.81 13.14
CA LEU A 96 16.16 -1.35 13.26
C LEU A 96 15.15 -0.90 14.30
N ALA A 97 15.60 -0.11 15.28
CA ALA A 97 14.72 0.61 16.19
C ALA A 97 14.30 1.96 15.55
N PRO A 98 13.01 2.30 15.51
CA PRO A 98 12.53 3.58 15.02
C PRO A 98 13.14 4.76 15.78
N LYS A 99 13.38 5.88 15.09
CA LYS A 99 13.76 7.16 15.71
C LYS A 99 12.51 8.04 15.84
N GLY A 100 12.34 8.68 17.01
CA GLY A 100 11.18 9.51 17.29
C GLY A 100 9.90 8.71 17.56
N ASP A 101 8.75 9.21 17.09
CA ASP A 101 7.49 8.49 17.19
C ASP A 101 7.49 7.27 16.24
N PRO A 102 7.41 6.03 16.77
CA PRO A 102 7.44 4.83 15.94
C PRO A 102 6.30 4.77 14.91
N MET A 103 5.15 5.35 15.22
CA MET A 103 3.98 5.35 14.33
C MET A 103 4.15 6.30 13.16
N LEU A 104 5.05 7.29 13.26
CA LEU A 104 5.33 8.31 12.25
C LEU A 104 6.72 8.14 11.61
N SER A 105 7.48 7.13 12.01
CA SER A 105 8.86 6.92 11.55
C SER A 105 8.97 6.36 10.13
N GLY A 106 7.89 5.79 9.59
CA GLY A 106 7.92 5.12 8.29
C GLY A 106 8.59 3.74 8.33
N MET A 107 8.61 3.08 9.48
CA MET A 107 9.30 1.81 9.69
C MET A 107 8.37 0.70 10.17
N GLY A 108 8.73 -0.55 9.85
CA GLY A 108 7.95 -1.72 10.24
C GLY A 108 6.51 -1.64 9.74
N PRO A 109 5.50 -1.97 10.58
CA PRO A 109 4.09 -1.88 10.17
C PRO A 109 3.61 -0.43 9.94
N GLY A 110 4.38 0.58 10.35
CA GLY A 110 4.15 1.99 10.05
C GLY A 110 4.86 2.50 8.78
N ALA A 111 5.44 1.60 7.97
CA ALA A 111 6.10 1.98 6.72
C ALA A 111 5.08 2.31 5.63
N TRP A 112 5.44 3.25 4.75
CA TRP A 112 4.68 3.63 3.55
C TRP A 112 5.60 3.79 2.35
N ALA A 113 5.04 3.73 1.14
CA ALA A 113 5.77 3.98 -0.10
C ALA A 113 6.13 5.46 -0.21
N GLN A 114 7.37 5.83 0.17
CA GLN A 114 7.81 7.24 0.28
C GLN A 114 7.75 8.00 -1.06
N HIS A 115 7.87 7.27 -2.17
CA HIS A 115 7.83 7.84 -3.54
C HIS A 115 6.48 7.64 -4.23
N ARG A 116 5.42 7.31 -3.46
CA ARG A 116 4.07 7.26 -4.01
C ARG A 116 3.67 8.64 -4.54
N ALA A 117 2.96 8.67 -5.65
CA ALA A 117 2.51 9.92 -6.25
C ALA A 117 1.63 10.73 -5.28
N ASP A 118 1.94 12.01 -5.14
CA ASP A 118 1.24 12.92 -4.23
C ASP A 118 0.12 13.67 -4.96
N VAL A 119 -0.69 12.89 -5.69
CA VAL A 119 -1.89 13.31 -6.41
C VAL A 119 -3.03 12.34 -6.12
N PRO A 120 -4.29 12.76 -6.19
CA PRO A 120 -5.44 11.87 -6.08
C PRO A 120 -5.42 10.78 -7.16
N ASP A 121 -5.87 9.57 -6.82
CA ASP A 121 -6.20 8.57 -7.83
C ASP A 121 -7.47 8.99 -8.59
N HIS A 122 -7.61 8.56 -9.85
CA HIS A 122 -8.67 9.01 -10.74
C HIS A 122 -9.53 7.85 -11.21
N CYS A 123 -10.82 8.12 -11.38
CA CYS A 123 -11.72 7.21 -12.10
C CYS A 123 -11.34 7.17 -13.59
N PHE A 124 -11.47 5.99 -14.18
CA PHE A 124 -11.18 5.80 -15.61
C PHE A 124 -12.19 6.55 -16.52
N ASP A 125 -13.46 6.59 -16.11
CA ASP A 125 -14.55 7.06 -16.98
C ASP A 125 -14.59 8.60 -17.12
N ASP A 126 -14.41 9.33 -16.01
CA ASP A 126 -14.57 10.78 -15.98
C ASP A 126 -13.29 11.54 -15.60
N HIS A 127 -12.20 10.82 -15.33
CA HIS A 127 -10.92 11.36 -14.84
C HIS A 127 -11.04 12.21 -13.56
N GLY A 128 -12.18 12.15 -12.87
CA GLY A 128 -12.38 12.78 -11.57
C GLY A 128 -11.72 12.01 -10.43
N PRO A 129 -11.57 12.61 -9.23
CA PRO A 129 -11.00 11.94 -8.07
C PRO A 129 -11.76 10.64 -7.75
N LYS A 130 -11.01 9.57 -7.50
CA LYS A 130 -11.58 8.24 -7.23
C LYS A 130 -12.19 8.16 -5.84
N ILE A 131 -11.49 8.70 -4.83
CA ILE A 131 -11.92 8.69 -3.44
C ILE A 131 -12.34 10.09 -3.02
N VAL A 132 -13.61 10.23 -2.66
CA VAL A 132 -14.23 11.51 -2.32
C VAL A 132 -15.21 11.37 -1.14
N PRO A 133 -15.48 12.43 -0.37
CA PRO A 133 -16.49 12.40 0.66
C PRO A 133 -17.89 12.32 0.06
N LEU A 134 -18.78 11.56 0.71
CA LEU A 134 -20.14 11.29 0.26
C LEU A 134 -20.95 12.59 0.04
N ARG A 135 -20.67 13.64 0.85
CA ARG A 135 -21.32 14.96 0.72
C ARG A 135 -21.10 15.64 -0.65
N THR A 136 -20.07 15.26 -1.42
CA THR A 136 -19.73 15.88 -2.71
C THR A 136 -20.33 15.16 -3.92
N VAL A 137 -20.90 13.98 -3.71
CA VAL A 137 -21.40 13.10 -4.79
C VAL A 137 -22.86 12.71 -4.55
N PRO A 138 -23.83 13.54 -5.00
CA PRO A 138 -25.26 13.36 -4.71
C PRO A 138 -25.88 12.08 -5.27
N ASP A 139 -25.23 11.47 -6.27
CA ASP A 139 -25.67 10.21 -6.88
C ASP A 139 -25.33 8.97 -6.03
N PHE A 140 -24.49 9.15 -5.00
CA PHE A 140 -24.11 8.09 -4.07
C PHE A 140 -24.81 8.28 -2.73
N PHE A 141 -25.27 7.19 -2.14
CA PHE A 141 -25.90 7.19 -0.82
C PHE A 141 -25.60 5.88 -0.08
N LEU A 142 -25.69 5.92 1.24
CA LEU A 142 -25.57 4.71 2.05
C LEU A 142 -26.84 3.87 1.91
N ALA A 143 -26.68 2.57 1.65
CA ALA A 143 -27.81 1.66 1.54
C ALA A 143 -28.70 1.73 2.80
N TRP A 144 -30.00 1.61 2.61
CA TRP A 144 -30.95 1.74 3.74
C TRP A 144 -30.83 0.58 4.75
N GLU A 145 -30.32 -0.58 4.27
CA GLU A 145 -30.05 -1.78 5.07
C GLU A 145 -28.81 -1.63 5.93
N ASP A 146 -27.89 -0.75 5.53
CA ASP A 146 -26.62 -0.56 6.21
C ASP A 146 -26.77 0.25 7.50
N PRO A 147 -25.89 0.04 8.47
CA PRO A 147 -25.84 0.85 9.67
C PRO A 147 -25.67 2.34 9.34
N LYS A 148 -26.52 3.19 9.92
CA LYS A 148 -26.37 4.65 9.80
C LYS A 148 -25.12 5.11 10.55
N VAL A 149 -23.99 5.15 9.84
CA VAL A 149 -22.65 5.44 10.42
C VAL A 149 -22.51 6.88 10.89
N LEU A 150 -23.19 7.82 10.25
CA LEU A 150 -23.14 9.23 10.61
C LEU A 150 -23.64 9.45 12.03
N GLY A 151 -22.88 10.22 12.82
CA GLY A 151 -23.15 10.50 14.22
C GLY A 151 -22.82 9.34 15.18
N MET A 152 -22.15 8.28 14.71
CA MET A 152 -21.61 7.25 15.61
C MET A 152 -20.40 7.76 16.36
N ALA A 153 -20.29 7.41 17.65
CA ALA A 153 -19.09 7.68 18.44
C ALA A 153 -17.94 6.80 17.98
N VAL A 154 -16.75 7.38 17.83
CA VAL A 154 -15.51 6.67 17.47
C VAL A 154 -14.68 6.45 18.74
N LEU A 155 -14.36 5.19 19.03
CA LEU A 155 -13.59 4.81 20.20
C LEU A 155 -12.23 4.26 19.79
N GLY A 156 -11.20 4.67 20.54
CA GLY A 156 -9.86 4.12 20.42
C GLY A 156 -9.74 2.70 21.00
N LEU A 157 -8.53 2.16 20.91
CA LEU A 157 -8.15 0.87 21.50
C LEU A 157 -8.46 0.78 23.00
N ASP A 158 -8.29 1.88 23.72
CA ASP A 158 -8.55 2.05 25.15
C ASP A 158 -10.06 2.13 25.50
N GLY A 159 -10.93 2.15 24.49
CA GLY A 159 -12.37 2.31 24.65
C GLY A 159 -12.80 3.75 24.98
N VAL A 160 -11.86 4.70 24.98
CA VAL A 160 -12.14 6.12 25.15
C VAL A 160 -12.63 6.69 23.82
N GLN A 161 -13.58 7.63 23.89
CA GLN A 161 -14.11 8.29 22.70
C GLN A 161 -13.08 9.29 22.16
N ALA A 162 -12.72 9.15 20.87
CA ALA A 162 -11.85 10.06 20.15
C ALA A 162 -12.62 11.13 19.38
N GLY A 163 -13.85 10.84 18.99
CA GLY A 163 -14.65 11.76 18.18
C GLY A 163 -15.96 11.18 17.71
N THR A 164 -16.50 11.75 16.65
CA THR A 164 -17.78 11.36 16.05
C THR A 164 -17.66 11.29 14.53
N VAL A 165 -18.29 10.30 13.91
CA VAL A 165 -18.34 10.17 12.43
C VAL A 165 -19.18 11.29 11.85
N VAL A 166 -18.62 12.09 10.96
CA VAL A 166 -19.32 13.22 10.31
C VAL A 166 -19.57 12.97 8.83
N ASP A 167 -18.79 12.12 8.16
CA ASP A 167 -19.00 11.74 6.77
C ASP A 167 -18.38 10.36 6.47
N ALA A 168 -18.69 9.82 5.31
CA ALA A 168 -18.05 8.64 4.76
C ALA A 168 -17.34 9.01 3.45
N TRP A 169 -16.14 8.50 3.24
CA TRP A 169 -15.39 8.67 1.99
C TRP A 169 -15.50 7.41 1.17
N ILE A 170 -15.96 7.56 -0.06
CA ILE A 170 -16.27 6.45 -0.95
C ILE A 170 -15.31 6.37 -2.12
N ASP A 171 -15.03 5.15 -2.54
CA ASP A 171 -14.41 4.86 -3.83
C ASP A 171 -15.49 4.82 -4.90
N ARG A 172 -15.46 5.77 -5.83
CA ARG A 172 -16.46 5.92 -6.89
C ARG A 172 -16.43 4.80 -7.93
N SER A 173 -15.24 4.21 -8.14
CA SER A 173 -15.06 3.14 -9.12
C SER A 173 -15.50 1.77 -8.56
N GLU A 174 -15.22 1.50 -7.27
CA GLU A 174 -15.54 0.23 -6.63
C GLU A 174 -16.87 0.27 -5.86
N VAL A 175 -17.46 1.46 -5.69
CA VAL A 175 -18.72 1.69 -4.96
C VAL A 175 -18.67 1.13 -3.55
N VAL A 176 -17.59 1.45 -2.85
CA VAL A 176 -17.37 1.01 -1.45
C VAL A 176 -16.93 2.18 -0.58
N ILE A 177 -17.23 2.11 0.73
CA ILE A 177 -16.69 3.06 1.71
C ILE A 177 -15.25 2.68 1.98
N ARG A 178 -14.33 3.64 1.82
CA ARG A 178 -12.89 3.46 2.12
C ARG A 178 -12.53 3.99 3.50
N TYR A 179 -13.08 5.16 3.88
CA TYR A 179 -12.79 5.80 5.15
C TYR A 179 -14.07 6.35 5.78
N LEU A 180 -14.06 6.49 7.11
CA LEU A 180 -14.98 7.37 7.82
C LEU A 180 -14.25 8.66 8.19
N GLU A 181 -14.87 9.80 7.92
CA GLU A 181 -14.38 11.10 8.39
C GLU A 181 -14.81 11.30 9.85
N VAL A 182 -13.84 11.50 10.72
CA VAL A 182 -14.05 11.62 12.16
C VAL A 182 -13.74 13.04 12.59
N GLU A 183 -14.74 13.72 13.17
CA GLU A 183 -14.52 14.98 13.87
C GLU A 183 -14.03 14.68 15.29
N LEU A 184 -12.81 15.12 15.58
CA LEU A 184 -12.15 14.83 16.86
C LEU A 184 -12.73 15.64 17.99
N ALA A 185 -12.73 15.04 19.18
CA ALA A 185 -13.11 15.68 20.44
C ALA A 185 -12.08 15.31 21.54
N PRO A 186 -11.95 16.11 22.61
CA PRO A 186 -11.04 15.74 23.69
C PRO A 186 -11.29 14.32 24.21
N PRO A 187 -10.22 13.50 24.48
CA PRO A 187 -8.80 13.88 24.53
C PRO A 187 -8.06 13.84 23.17
N ALA A 188 -8.69 13.43 22.09
CA ALA A 188 -8.10 13.23 20.76
C ALA A 188 -7.75 14.55 20.04
N GLY A 189 -7.96 15.71 20.66
CA GLY A 189 -7.67 16.99 20.02
C GLY A 189 -8.88 17.56 19.27
N THR A 190 -8.59 18.32 18.18
CA THR A 190 -9.60 18.97 17.34
C THR A 190 -9.29 18.79 15.86
N GLY A 191 -10.31 18.96 15.03
CA GLY A 191 -10.22 18.83 13.57
C GLY A 191 -10.75 17.49 13.08
N ARG A 192 -10.50 17.19 11.81
CA ARG A 192 -11.00 15.99 11.15
C ARG A 192 -9.87 15.10 10.70
N VAL A 193 -10.09 13.81 10.76
CA VAL A 193 -9.16 12.77 10.30
C VAL A 193 -9.94 11.64 9.60
N LEU A 194 -9.25 10.89 8.76
CA LEU A 194 -9.82 9.72 8.08
C LEU A 194 -9.49 8.46 8.87
N LEU A 195 -10.51 7.66 9.15
CA LEU A 195 -10.40 6.33 9.75
C LEU A 195 -10.66 5.27 8.68
N PRO A 196 -9.66 4.47 8.28
CA PRO A 196 -9.84 3.44 7.26
C PRO A 196 -10.78 2.32 7.72
N MET A 197 -11.64 1.85 6.82
CA MET A 197 -12.63 0.80 7.09
C MET A 197 -12.02 -0.51 7.59
N ASN A 198 -10.84 -0.88 7.11
CA ASN A 198 -10.15 -2.12 7.48
C ASN A 198 -9.51 -2.10 8.88
N PHE A 199 -9.41 -0.92 9.52
CA PHE A 199 -8.88 -0.78 10.89
C PHE A 199 -9.96 -0.51 11.94
N MET A 200 -11.22 -0.75 11.59
CA MET A 200 -12.32 -0.53 12.52
C MET A 200 -13.31 -1.70 12.58
N THR A 201 -14.13 -1.67 13.61
CA THR A 201 -15.28 -2.56 13.78
C THR A 201 -16.49 -1.73 14.15
N MET A 202 -17.58 -1.86 13.40
CA MET A 202 -18.84 -1.23 13.73
C MET A 202 -19.60 -2.00 14.80
N LYS A 203 -20.23 -1.27 15.73
CA LYS A 203 -21.17 -1.77 16.75
C LYS A 203 -22.50 -1.02 16.59
N PRO A 204 -23.34 -1.33 15.60
CA PRO A 204 -24.52 -0.54 15.26
C PRO A 204 -25.50 -0.38 16.41
N LYS A 205 -25.72 -1.44 17.19
CA LYS A 205 -26.63 -1.42 18.37
C LYS A 205 -26.18 -0.43 19.45
N LEU A 206 -24.88 -0.19 19.56
CA LEU A 206 -24.29 0.77 20.50
C LEU A 206 -24.03 2.14 19.87
N ARG A 207 -24.31 2.30 18.58
CA ARG A 207 -23.96 3.48 17.78
C ARG A 207 -22.48 3.87 17.92
N GLN A 208 -21.60 2.86 17.82
CA GLN A 208 -20.17 3.02 18.01
C GLN A 208 -19.39 2.40 16.86
N VAL A 209 -18.29 3.07 16.51
CA VAL A 209 -17.19 2.56 15.69
C VAL A 209 -15.98 2.40 16.61
N ARG A 210 -15.31 1.27 16.56
CA ARG A 210 -14.13 1.00 17.39
C ARG A 210 -12.94 0.66 16.53
N THR A 211 -11.81 1.27 16.81
CA THR A 211 -10.53 0.80 16.31
C THR A 211 -9.78 0.02 17.40
N ASN A 212 -9.06 -1.00 16.96
CA ASN A 212 -8.16 -1.78 17.82
C ASN A 212 -6.68 -1.43 17.56
N THR A 213 -6.41 -0.38 16.80
CA THR A 213 -5.05 -0.04 16.36
C THR A 213 -4.42 1.06 17.21
N ILE A 214 -5.12 2.16 17.45
CA ILE A 214 -4.60 3.35 18.12
C ILE A 214 -5.46 3.76 19.33
N LEU A 215 -4.83 4.43 20.30
CA LEU A 215 -5.51 5.02 21.45
C LEU A 215 -6.29 6.27 21.04
N ALA A 216 -7.28 6.67 21.86
CA ALA A 216 -8.06 7.87 21.55
C ALA A 216 -7.19 9.13 21.40
N GLU A 217 -6.21 9.35 22.28
CA GLU A 217 -5.30 10.50 22.22
C GLU A 217 -4.41 10.49 20.96
N GLN A 218 -4.11 9.31 20.40
CA GLN A 218 -3.26 9.17 19.22
C GLN A 218 -3.97 9.58 17.92
N PHE A 219 -5.28 9.75 17.92
CA PHE A 219 -6.01 10.30 16.77
C PHE A 219 -5.55 11.71 16.39
N ALA A 220 -5.05 12.50 17.35
CA ALA A 220 -4.48 13.82 17.08
C ALA A 220 -3.32 13.81 16.09
N ALA A 221 -2.54 12.72 16.05
CA ALA A 221 -1.35 12.56 15.22
C ALA A 221 -1.61 11.82 13.90
N VAL A 222 -2.85 11.39 13.63
CA VAL A 222 -3.22 10.79 12.33
C VAL A 222 -2.89 11.78 11.21
N PRO A 223 -2.16 11.36 10.16
CA PRO A 223 -1.87 12.21 9.01
C PRO A 223 -3.16 12.77 8.41
N LYS A 224 -3.18 14.09 8.18
CA LYS A 224 -4.33 14.80 7.64
C LYS A 224 -4.22 14.92 6.12
N THR A 225 -5.35 14.97 5.44
CA THR A 225 -5.44 15.37 4.03
C THR A 225 -5.20 16.87 3.90
N ARG A 226 -4.58 17.29 2.80
CA ARG A 226 -4.40 18.72 2.47
C ARG A 226 -5.71 19.36 2.01
N ASP A 227 -6.53 18.56 1.35
CA ASP A 227 -7.83 18.96 0.83
C ASP A 227 -8.94 18.25 1.62
N ASN A 228 -10.09 18.94 1.77
CA ASN A 228 -11.24 18.37 2.47
C ASN A 228 -12.15 17.51 1.57
N GLU A 229 -11.87 17.48 0.26
CA GLU A 229 -12.71 16.80 -0.74
C GLU A 229 -11.96 15.74 -1.53
N THR A 230 -10.62 15.71 -1.42
CA THR A 230 -9.78 14.73 -2.10
C THR A 230 -8.70 14.19 -1.17
N VAL A 231 -8.24 12.99 -1.45
CA VAL A 231 -7.08 12.37 -0.79
C VAL A 231 -6.07 11.93 -1.84
N THR A 232 -4.79 12.22 -1.62
CA THR A 232 -3.74 11.78 -2.54
C THR A 232 -3.30 10.36 -2.22
N MET A 233 -2.73 9.66 -3.21
CA MET A 233 -2.21 8.31 -3.01
C MET A 233 -1.14 8.26 -1.91
N LEU A 234 -0.30 9.31 -1.78
CA LEU A 234 0.70 9.40 -0.71
C LEU A 234 0.06 9.65 0.66
N GLU A 235 -1.01 10.46 0.73
CA GLU A 235 -1.77 10.67 1.97
C GLU A 235 -2.46 9.39 2.43
N GLU A 236 -3.06 8.62 1.50
CA GLU A 236 -3.63 7.30 1.80
C GLU A 236 -2.58 6.35 2.41
N GLU A 237 -1.40 6.26 1.77
CA GLU A 237 -0.28 5.45 2.28
C GLU A 237 0.09 5.83 3.72
N LYS A 238 0.25 7.12 4.01
CA LYS A 238 0.60 7.61 5.35
C LYS A 238 -0.50 7.34 6.37
N ILE A 239 -1.76 7.56 6.01
CA ILE A 239 -2.91 7.28 6.88
C ILE A 239 -2.96 5.79 7.21
N MET A 240 -2.89 4.93 6.20
CA MET A 240 -2.91 3.49 6.36
C MET A 240 -1.73 2.99 7.21
N ALA A 241 -0.54 3.51 6.96
CA ALA A 241 0.67 3.18 7.71
C ALA A 241 0.57 3.58 9.18
N TYR A 242 -0.02 4.74 9.49
CA TYR A 242 -0.22 5.18 10.87
C TYR A 242 -1.09 4.20 11.66
N TYR A 243 -2.25 3.82 11.12
CA TYR A 243 -3.12 2.84 11.76
C TYR A 243 -2.48 1.44 11.81
N GLY A 244 -1.79 1.05 10.75
CA GLY A 244 -1.00 -0.20 10.71
C GLY A 244 0.09 -0.23 11.77
N GLY A 245 0.83 0.88 11.91
CA GLY A 245 1.85 1.08 12.95
C GLY A 245 1.29 0.93 14.36
N GLY A 246 0.07 1.37 14.58
CA GLY A 246 -0.61 1.23 15.87
C GLY A 246 -0.83 -0.20 16.32
N LEU A 247 -0.89 -1.17 15.40
CA LEU A 247 -0.96 -2.60 15.77
C LEU A 247 0.24 -3.04 16.61
N MET A 248 1.42 -2.44 16.39
CA MET A 248 2.64 -2.75 17.12
C MET A 248 3.03 -1.65 18.11
N TYR A 249 2.84 -0.38 17.77
CA TYR A 249 3.45 0.74 18.49
C TYR A 249 2.47 1.55 19.36
N ALA A 250 1.16 1.30 19.30
CA ALA A 250 0.19 2.08 20.06
C ALA A 250 0.43 2.07 21.57
N THR A 251 0.96 0.97 22.11
CA THR A 251 1.32 0.84 23.52
C THR A 251 2.64 0.08 23.68
N ALA A 252 3.42 0.39 24.72
CA ALA A 252 4.64 -0.34 25.02
C ALA A 252 4.42 -1.85 25.19
N ARG A 253 3.22 -2.27 25.66
CA ARG A 253 2.89 -3.68 25.86
C ARG A 253 2.77 -4.47 24.53
N ARG A 254 2.50 -3.79 23.42
CA ARG A 254 2.39 -4.41 22.08
C ARG A 254 3.73 -4.60 21.40
N GLN A 255 4.73 -3.83 21.82
CA GLN A 255 6.06 -3.94 21.26
C GLN A 255 6.68 -5.26 21.71
N GLU A 256 7.06 -6.08 20.73
CA GLU A 256 7.83 -7.28 21.02
C GLU A 256 9.21 -6.88 21.51
N PRO A 257 9.75 -7.59 22.53
CA PRO A 257 11.14 -7.37 22.93
C PRO A 257 12.05 -7.68 21.74
N LEU A 258 12.93 -6.75 21.43
CA LEU A 258 13.99 -6.98 20.44
C LEU A 258 14.96 -8.00 21.05
N LEU A 259 14.99 -9.21 20.48
CA LEU A 259 15.83 -10.32 20.91
C LEU A 259 17.33 -10.04 20.71
#